data_92f275cd63d5dcca461c042fb18888ef
#
_entry.id   92f275cd63d5dcca461c042fb18888ef
#
_cell.length_a   1.000
_cell.length_b   1.000
_cell.length_c   1.000
_cell.angle_alpha   90.00
_cell.angle_beta   90.00
_cell.angle_gamma   90.00
#
_symmetry.space_group_name_H-M   'P 1'
#
loop_
_entity.id
_entity.type
_entity.pdbx_description
1 polymer ?
#
loop_
_entity_poly.entity_id
_entity_poly.type
_entity_poly.pdbx_seq_one_letter_code
_entity_poly.pdbx_strand_id
1 'polypeptide(L)'
;MQLIKFQGISTYASLGADIPSFLFANNCLVRGIGDLVSAHYFPKYYFLLVKPSINFSTKEMYKKISIINFQYANVENKNEINEDDIGNDFEKILRDNFRVVQEILDFLDNLNETIFSRMTGSGSCCYAAFKTKKSANKAQENFQSAYPELWTFVGENNTINN
;
A
#
# COMPACT_ATOMS: atom_id res chain seq x y z
N MET A 1 14.80 17.60 -9.41
CA MET A 1 14.18 16.81 -8.29
C MET A 1 15.05 17.03 -7.06
N GLN A 2 14.55 17.78 -6.08
CA GLN A 2 15.33 18.14 -4.90
C GLN A 2 15.13 17.05 -3.85
N LEU A 3 16.17 16.24 -3.61
CA LEU A 3 16.20 15.32 -2.47
C LEU A 3 16.27 16.17 -1.19
N ILE A 4 15.19 16.18 -0.43
CA ILE A 4 15.19 16.80 0.89
C ILE A 4 15.90 15.81 1.83
N LYS A 5 17.20 16.01 2.04
CA LYS A 5 17.90 15.41 3.18
C LYS A 5 17.42 16.14 4.42
N PHE A 6 16.47 15.56 5.13
CA PHE A 6 16.22 16.00 6.50
C PHE A 6 17.47 15.71 7.34
N GLN A 7 18.13 16.74 7.84
CA GLN A 7 19.21 16.56 8.83
C GLN A 7 18.60 15.86 10.05
N GLY A 8 19.06 14.66 10.35
CA GLY A 8 18.54 13.82 11.45
C GLY A 8 17.80 12.54 11.04
N ILE A 9 17.62 12.26 9.75
CA ILE A 9 16.89 11.05 9.28
C ILE A 9 17.51 9.75 9.78
N SER A 10 18.83 9.67 9.92
CA SER A 10 19.49 8.49 10.49
C SER A 10 19.00 8.16 11.91
N THR A 11 18.66 9.18 12.70
CA THR A 11 18.10 9.00 14.06
C THR A 11 16.66 8.49 14.00
N TYR A 12 15.85 8.97 13.05
CA TYR A 12 14.45 8.54 12.93
C TYR A 12 14.31 7.16 12.28
N ALA A 13 15.16 6.82 11.32
CA ALA A 13 15.19 5.49 10.72
C ALA A 13 15.57 4.40 11.76
N SER A 14 16.32 4.74 12.81
CA SER A 14 16.61 3.83 13.91
C SER A 14 15.39 3.47 14.77
N LEU A 15 14.34 4.32 14.75
CA LEU A 15 13.06 4.06 15.41
C LEU A 15 12.11 3.21 14.56
N GLY A 16 12.31 3.22 13.25
CA GLY A 16 11.54 2.42 12.28
C GLY A 16 11.70 2.96 10.86
N ALA A 17 11.79 2.05 9.88
CA ALA A 17 12.00 2.37 8.46
C ALA A 17 10.88 3.25 7.87
N ASP A 18 9.66 3.17 8.40
CA ASP A 18 8.49 3.91 7.87
C ASP A 18 8.38 5.33 8.44
N ILE A 19 9.11 5.66 9.55
CA ILE A 19 8.98 6.95 10.23
C ILE A 19 9.32 8.13 9.32
N PRO A 20 10.38 8.10 8.49
CA PRO A 20 10.70 9.20 7.60
C PRO A 20 9.58 9.54 6.61
N SER A 21 8.89 8.54 6.06
CA SER A 21 7.77 8.75 5.14
C SER A 21 6.55 9.37 5.84
N PHE A 22 6.25 8.96 7.06
CA PHE A 22 5.18 9.56 7.87
C PHE A 22 5.45 11.02 8.22
N LEU A 23 6.70 11.36 8.56
CA LEU A 23 7.09 12.75 8.84
C LEU A 23 7.05 13.63 7.60
N PHE A 24 7.27 13.05 6.42
CA PHE A 24 7.17 13.75 5.15
C PHE A 24 5.72 14.19 4.85
N ALA A 25 4.73 13.46 5.35
CA ALA A 25 3.29 13.78 5.35
C ALA A 25 2.67 14.07 3.97
N ASN A 26 3.31 13.62 2.89
CA ASN A 26 2.86 13.79 1.51
C ASN A 26 3.17 12.54 0.68
N ASN A 27 2.65 12.49 -0.54
CA ASN A 27 3.03 11.45 -1.50
C ASN A 27 4.54 11.49 -1.73
N CYS A 28 5.19 10.37 -1.53
CA CYS A 28 6.64 10.27 -1.62
C CYS A 28 7.09 8.92 -2.17
N LEU A 29 8.28 8.95 -2.74
CA LEU A 29 9.03 7.76 -3.08
C LEU A 29 10.08 7.52 -1.99
N VAL A 30 10.09 6.32 -1.44
CA VAL A 30 11.00 5.89 -0.38
C VAL A 30 11.99 4.89 -0.95
N ARG A 31 13.28 5.06 -0.65
CA ARG A 31 14.37 4.19 -1.10
C ARG A 31 15.30 3.84 0.07
N GLY A 32 16.26 2.95 -0.23
CA GLY A 32 17.22 2.47 0.75
C GLY A 32 16.54 1.61 1.81
N ILE A 33 16.85 1.86 3.06
CA ILE A 33 16.22 1.21 4.23
C ILE A 33 15.06 2.05 4.81
N GLY A 34 14.44 2.91 4.00
CA GLY A 34 13.44 3.89 4.47
C GLY A 34 14.00 5.29 4.74
N ASP A 35 15.30 5.48 4.52
CA ASP A 35 16.03 6.70 4.86
C ASP A 35 16.09 7.75 3.74
N LEU A 36 15.79 7.36 2.51
CA LEU A 36 15.77 8.26 1.36
C LEU A 36 14.34 8.53 0.92
N VAL A 37 13.83 9.71 1.28
CA VAL A 37 12.46 10.13 0.95
C VAL A 37 12.50 11.28 -0.03
N SER A 38 11.74 11.19 -1.12
CA SER A 38 11.59 12.25 -2.10
C SER A 38 10.13 12.47 -2.47
N ALA A 39 9.73 13.73 -2.66
CA ALA A 39 8.40 14.04 -3.17
C ALA A 39 8.14 13.32 -4.50
N HIS A 40 6.99 12.72 -4.64
CA HIS A 40 6.56 12.11 -5.88
C HIS A 40 5.10 12.45 -6.15
N TYR A 41 4.79 12.74 -7.42
CA TYR A 41 3.42 13.02 -7.81
C TYR A 41 2.68 11.71 -8.03
N PHE A 42 1.54 11.58 -7.35
CA PHE A 42 0.57 10.53 -7.60
C PHE A 42 -0.78 11.17 -7.92
N PRO A 43 -1.58 10.60 -8.83
CA PRO A 43 -2.95 11.01 -9.02
C PRO A 43 -3.75 10.93 -7.71
N LYS A 44 -4.81 11.72 -7.62
CA LYS A 44 -5.75 11.60 -6.51
C LYS A 44 -6.52 10.30 -6.63
N TYR A 45 -6.41 9.48 -5.59
CA TYR A 45 -7.18 8.26 -5.42
C TYR A 45 -7.94 8.26 -4.10
N TYR A 46 -9.03 7.50 -4.10
CA TYR A 46 -9.78 7.13 -2.90
C TYR A 46 -9.57 5.65 -2.66
N PHE A 47 -9.36 5.27 -1.42
CA PHE A 47 -9.00 3.90 -1.07
C PHE A 47 -10.05 3.31 -0.14
N LEU A 48 -10.52 2.11 -0.46
CA LEU A 48 -11.16 1.23 0.50
C LEU A 48 -10.09 0.37 1.15
N LEU A 49 -9.91 0.52 2.45
CA LEU A 49 -9.03 -0.32 3.28
C LEU A 49 -9.85 -1.41 3.93
N VAL A 50 -9.32 -2.63 3.94
CA VAL A 50 -9.92 -3.81 4.54
C VAL A 50 -8.91 -4.50 5.43
N LYS A 51 -9.24 -4.70 6.71
CA LYS A 51 -8.36 -5.39 7.67
C LYS A 51 -8.96 -6.75 8.03
N PRO A 52 -8.38 -7.87 7.57
CA PRO A 52 -8.77 -9.20 8.03
C PRO A 52 -8.39 -9.40 9.50
N SER A 53 -9.12 -10.30 10.18
CA SER A 53 -8.91 -10.59 11.61
C SER A 53 -7.63 -11.39 11.91
N ILE A 54 -6.75 -11.55 10.93
CA ILE A 54 -5.46 -12.23 11.07
C ILE A 54 -4.33 -11.23 11.23
N ASN A 55 -3.39 -11.56 12.11
CA ASN A 55 -2.17 -10.79 12.31
C ASN A 55 -0.96 -11.66 11.94
N PHE A 56 -0.05 -11.08 11.18
CA PHE A 56 1.21 -11.72 10.83
C PHE A 56 2.36 -11.04 11.55
N SER A 57 3.33 -11.85 11.98
CA SER A 57 4.61 -11.32 12.43
C SER A 57 5.41 -10.89 11.21
N THR A 58 5.72 -9.60 11.10
CA THR A 58 6.60 -9.05 10.06
C THR A 58 7.92 -9.83 9.99
N LYS A 59 8.46 -10.25 11.13
CA LYS A 59 9.67 -11.07 11.20
C LYS A 59 9.53 -12.43 10.53
N GLU A 60 8.37 -13.08 10.67
CA GLU A 60 8.10 -14.38 10.02
C GLU A 60 7.91 -14.20 8.52
N MET A 61 7.32 -13.09 8.11
CA MET A 61 7.15 -12.74 6.70
C MET A 61 8.52 -12.53 6.03
N TYR A 62 9.43 -11.77 6.66
CA TYR A 62 10.79 -11.58 6.13
C TYR A 62 11.57 -12.90 6.01
N LYS A 63 11.36 -13.87 6.88
CA LYS A 63 12.00 -15.19 6.75
C LYS A 63 11.52 -15.95 5.51
N LYS A 64 10.27 -15.77 5.11
CA LYS A 64 9.70 -16.40 3.90
C LYS A 64 10.16 -15.71 2.61
N ILE A 65 10.43 -14.39 2.66
CA ILE A 65 10.92 -13.60 1.51
C ILE A 65 12.36 -13.96 1.15
N SER A 66 13.20 -14.41 2.08
CA SER A 66 14.62 -14.75 1.78
C SER A 66 14.78 -15.79 0.66
N ILE A 67 13.69 -16.38 0.18
CA ILE A 67 13.62 -17.38 -0.89
C ILE A 67 13.18 -16.74 -2.24
N ILE A 68 12.77 -15.47 -2.28
CA ILE A 68 12.21 -14.80 -3.46
C ILE A 68 13.19 -13.77 -4.00
N ASN A 69 13.36 -13.75 -5.32
CA ASN A 69 14.06 -12.66 -6.01
C ASN A 69 13.21 -11.40 -5.92
N PHE A 70 13.70 -10.37 -5.23
CA PHE A 70 13.06 -9.06 -5.15
C PHE A 70 12.90 -8.45 -6.53
N GLN A 71 11.69 -7.99 -6.84
CA GLN A 71 11.45 -7.16 -8.02
C GLN A 71 11.57 -5.69 -7.61
N TYR A 72 12.55 -5.00 -8.17
CA TYR A 72 12.68 -3.56 -7.98
C TYR A 72 11.64 -2.85 -8.85
N ALA A 73 10.76 -2.07 -8.23
CA ALA A 73 9.87 -1.19 -8.97
C ALA A 73 10.69 -0.13 -9.71
N ASN A 74 10.65 -0.15 -11.04
CA ASN A 74 11.35 0.86 -11.86
C ASN A 74 10.47 2.10 -12.04
N VAL A 75 10.34 2.89 -10.96
CA VAL A 75 9.53 4.12 -10.94
C VAL A 75 10.35 5.39 -11.18
N GLU A 76 11.67 5.27 -11.46
CA GLU A 76 12.60 6.40 -11.42
C GLU A 76 12.36 7.52 -12.43
N ASN A 77 11.66 7.24 -13.54
CA ASN A 77 11.45 8.21 -14.61
C ASN A 77 10.03 8.24 -15.16
N LYS A 78 9.05 7.72 -14.41
CA LYS A 78 7.66 7.69 -14.86
C LYS A 78 6.90 8.90 -14.32
N ASN A 79 6.33 9.68 -15.23
CA ASN A 79 5.37 10.75 -14.89
C ASN A 79 4.02 10.19 -14.42
N GLU A 80 3.77 8.91 -14.73
CA GLU A 80 2.58 8.16 -14.31
C GLU A 80 3.01 6.80 -13.81
N ILE A 81 2.44 6.36 -12.70
CA ILE A 81 2.61 5.01 -12.17
C ILE A 81 1.48 4.16 -12.72
N ASN A 82 1.83 3.11 -13.44
CA ASN A 82 0.89 2.12 -13.92
C ASN A 82 0.65 1.04 -12.85
N GLU A 83 -0.44 0.30 -12.96
CA GLU A 83 -0.79 -0.81 -12.06
C GLU A 83 0.34 -1.85 -11.94
N ASP A 84 1.06 -2.11 -13.03
CA ASP A 84 2.20 -3.03 -13.09
C ASP A 84 3.41 -2.54 -12.27
N ASP A 85 3.48 -1.24 -11.97
CA ASP A 85 4.56 -0.65 -11.17
C ASP A 85 4.29 -0.75 -9.66
N ILE A 86 3.06 -1.09 -9.28
CA ILE A 86 2.60 -1.18 -7.88
C ILE A 86 2.63 -2.65 -7.46
N GLY A 87 3.79 -3.18 -7.16
CA GLY A 87 3.97 -4.53 -6.64
C GLY A 87 4.14 -4.55 -5.12
N ASN A 88 3.88 -5.72 -4.53
CA ASN A 88 4.20 -6.01 -3.13
C ASN A 88 4.69 -7.45 -3.02
N ASP A 89 6.00 -7.64 -2.78
CA ASP A 89 6.62 -8.96 -2.71
C ASP A 89 6.01 -9.85 -1.61
N PHE A 90 5.50 -9.25 -0.52
CA PHE A 90 4.80 -9.98 0.53
C PHE A 90 3.41 -10.47 0.09
N GLU A 91 2.75 -9.75 -0.84
CA GLU A 91 1.39 -10.09 -1.28
C GLU A 91 1.32 -11.49 -1.88
N LYS A 92 2.28 -11.83 -2.75
CA LYS A 92 2.34 -13.15 -3.37
C LYS A 92 2.43 -14.26 -2.32
N ILE A 93 3.32 -14.08 -1.33
CA ILE A 93 3.48 -15.05 -0.25
C ILE A 93 2.18 -15.23 0.53
N LEU A 94 1.49 -14.12 0.82
CA LEU A 94 0.26 -14.16 1.60
C LEU A 94 -0.92 -14.73 0.80
N ARG A 95 -1.04 -14.43 -0.47
CA ARG A 95 -2.02 -15.07 -1.37
C ARG A 95 -1.83 -16.59 -1.41
N ASP A 96 -0.60 -17.06 -1.55
CA ASP A 96 -0.29 -18.50 -1.66
C ASP A 96 -0.48 -19.27 -0.35
N ASN A 97 -0.38 -18.62 0.81
CA ASN A 97 -0.41 -19.29 2.12
C ASN A 97 -1.66 -19.00 2.95
N PHE A 98 -2.43 -17.95 2.63
CA PHE A 98 -3.57 -17.53 3.45
C PHE A 98 -4.78 -17.22 2.56
N ARG A 99 -5.67 -18.20 2.47
CA ARG A 99 -6.86 -18.14 1.64
C ARG A 99 -7.72 -16.89 1.88
N VAL A 100 -7.82 -16.42 3.14
CA VAL A 100 -8.59 -15.21 3.48
C VAL A 100 -8.03 -13.95 2.79
N VAL A 101 -6.71 -13.82 2.63
CA VAL A 101 -6.10 -12.68 1.93
C VAL A 101 -6.40 -12.76 0.44
N GLN A 102 -6.30 -13.95 -0.14
CA GLN A 102 -6.66 -14.18 -1.54
C GLN A 102 -8.13 -13.84 -1.79
N GLU A 103 -9.06 -14.38 -0.98
CA GLU A 103 -10.49 -14.12 -1.12
C GLU A 103 -10.84 -12.62 -1.03
N ILE A 104 -10.20 -11.88 -0.09
CA ILE A 104 -10.39 -10.44 0.04
C ILE A 104 -9.88 -9.71 -1.22
N LEU A 105 -8.67 -10.01 -1.69
CA LEU A 105 -8.10 -9.35 -2.86
C LEU A 105 -8.91 -9.67 -4.11
N ASP A 106 -9.31 -10.94 -4.30
CA ASP A 106 -10.16 -11.35 -5.41
C ASP A 106 -11.52 -10.64 -5.39
N PHE A 107 -12.10 -10.43 -4.20
CA PHE A 107 -13.32 -9.64 -4.05
C PHE A 107 -13.11 -8.17 -4.42
N LEU A 108 -12.03 -7.56 -3.93
CA LEU A 108 -11.69 -6.16 -4.20
C LEU A 108 -11.40 -5.91 -5.69
N ASP A 109 -10.72 -6.85 -6.37
CA ASP A 109 -10.43 -6.77 -7.82
C ASP A 109 -11.72 -6.81 -8.66
N ASN A 110 -12.75 -7.53 -8.18
CA ASN A 110 -14.03 -7.67 -8.88
C ASN A 110 -15.08 -6.60 -8.54
N LEU A 111 -14.75 -5.64 -7.66
CA LEU A 111 -15.64 -4.51 -7.39
C LEU A 111 -15.71 -3.55 -8.59
N ASN A 112 -16.91 -3.02 -8.85
CA ASN A 112 -17.07 -2.02 -9.91
C ASN A 112 -16.21 -0.79 -9.67
N GLU A 113 -15.58 -0.30 -10.74
CA GLU A 113 -14.70 0.88 -10.75
C GLU A 113 -13.41 0.73 -9.93
N THR A 114 -13.05 -0.47 -9.48
CA THR A 114 -11.72 -0.72 -8.94
C THR A 114 -10.67 -0.46 -10.03
N ILE A 115 -9.68 0.36 -9.71
CA ILE A 115 -8.54 0.63 -10.60
C ILE A 115 -7.48 -0.44 -10.39
N PHE A 116 -7.15 -0.70 -9.15
CA PHE A 116 -6.27 -1.79 -8.72
C PHE A 116 -6.56 -2.13 -7.25
N SER A 117 -6.22 -3.34 -6.83
CA SER A 117 -6.18 -3.73 -5.43
C SER A 117 -4.82 -4.31 -5.06
N ARG A 118 -4.39 -4.11 -3.82
CA ARG A 118 -3.12 -4.61 -3.29
C ARG A 118 -3.20 -4.81 -1.78
N MET A 119 -2.24 -5.55 -1.27
CA MET A 119 -1.97 -5.60 0.16
C MET A 119 -0.98 -4.50 0.55
N THR A 120 -1.16 -3.88 1.71
CA THR A 120 -0.24 -2.86 2.21
C THR A 120 0.85 -3.43 3.11
N GLY A 121 2.10 -3.04 2.85
CA GLY A 121 3.27 -3.43 3.63
C GLY A 121 3.40 -4.95 3.78
N SER A 122 3.72 -5.42 4.98
CA SER A 122 3.82 -6.85 5.31
C SER A 122 2.47 -7.54 5.54
N GLY A 123 1.37 -6.83 5.32
CA GLY A 123 -0.01 -7.30 5.50
C GLY A 123 -0.49 -7.16 6.96
N SER A 124 -1.65 -7.63 7.25
CA SER A 124 -2.66 -8.29 6.41
C SER A 124 -3.67 -7.31 5.78
N CYS A 125 -3.51 -6.00 5.97
CA CYS A 125 -4.44 -5.01 5.44
C CYS A 125 -4.38 -5.01 3.90
N CYS A 126 -5.54 -5.12 3.25
CA CYS A 126 -5.72 -5.00 1.81
C CYS A 126 -6.40 -3.67 1.47
N TYR A 127 -6.23 -3.20 0.25
CA TYR A 127 -6.92 -2.01 -0.22
C TYR A 127 -7.27 -2.10 -1.70
N ALA A 128 -8.30 -1.34 -2.09
CA ALA A 128 -8.64 -1.07 -3.49
C ALA A 128 -8.67 0.43 -3.74
N ALA A 129 -8.20 0.84 -4.90
CA ALA A 129 -8.13 2.24 -5.34
C ALA A 129 -9.25 2.59 -6.30
N PHE A 130 -9.81 3.81 -6.15
CA PHE A 130 -10.92 4.34 -6.93
C PHE A 130 -10.66 5.78 -7.35
N LYS A 131 -11.25 6.20 -8.49
CA LYS A 131 -11.18 7.59 -8.97
C LYS A 131 -12.03 8.56 -8.15
N THR A 132 -13.12 8.09 -7.54
CA THR A 132 -14.06 8.94 -6.83
C THR A 132 -14.36 8.42 -5.42
N LYS A 133 -14.65 9.34 -4.50
CA LYS A 133 -15.09 8.98 -3.15
C LYS A 133 -16.41 8.21 -3.17
N LYS A 134 -17.27 8.52 -4.13
CA LYS A 134 -18.57 7.84 -4.30
C LYS A 134 -18.36 6.35 -4.62
N SER A 135 -17.45 6.05 -5.55
CA SER A 135 -17.12 4.67 -5.92
C SER A 135 -16.53 3.90 -4.73
N ALA A 136 -15.58 4.53 -4.00
CA ALA A 136 -14.99 3.92 -2.80
C ALA A 136 -16.02 3.63 -1.69
N ASN A 137 -16.95 4.57 -1.43
CA ASN A 137 -18.02 4.35 -0.47
C ASN A 137 -18.98 3.23 -0.91
N LYS A 138 -19.33 3.18 -2.20
CA LYS A 138 -20.18 2.10 -2.74
C LYS A 138 -19.50 0.74 -2.65
N ALA A 139 -18.19 0.71 -2.91
CA ALA A 139 -17.37 -0.48 -2.73
C ALA A 139 -17.36 -0.94 -1.26
N GLN A 140 -17.26 0.00 -0.31
CA GLN A 140 -17.34 -0.30 1.14
C GLN A 140 -18.69 -0.92 1.51
N GLU A 141 -19.79 -0.35 1.04
CA GLU A 141 -21.14 -0.90 1.29
C GLU A 141 -21.26 -2.34 0.76
N ASN A 142 -20.79 -2.59 -0.47
CA ASN A 142 -20.80 -3.91 -1.08
C ASN A 142 -19.94 -4.91 -0.29
N PHE A 143 -18.74 -4.46 0.12
CA PHE A 143 -17.81 -5.29 0.88
C PHE A 143 -18.39 -5.64 2.26
N GLN A 144 -18.93 -4.66 3.00
CA GLN A 144 -19.53 -4.86 4.32
C GLN A 144 -20.79 -5.73 4.27
N SER A 145 -21.51 -5.73 3.15
CA SER A 145 -22.65 -6.63 2.95
C SER A 145 -22.22 -8.10 2.83
N ALA A 146 -21.02 -8.35 2.25
CA ALA A 146 -20.46 -9.70 2.10
C ALA A 146 -19.66 -10.15 3.34
N TYR A 147 -18.98 -9.21 4.01
CA TYR A 147 -18.08 -9.46 5.14
C TYR A 147 -18.34 -8.46 6.28
N PRO A 148 -19.50 -8.54 6.95
CA PRO A 148 -19.92 -7.55 7.96
C PRO A 148 -19.00 -7.51 9.19
N GLU A 149 -18.26 -8.58 9.46
CA GLU A 149 -17.34 -8.71 10.59
C GLU A 149 -15.97 -8.08 10.37
N LEU A 150 -15.62 -7.75 9.11
CA LEU A 150 -14.31 -7.22 8.81
C LEU A 150 -14.29 -5.68 8.90
N TRP A 151 -13.23 -5.17 9.51
CA TRP A 151 -13.02 -3.73 9.58
C TRP A 151 -12.72 -3.14 8.21
N THR A 152 -13.37 -2.03 7.90
CA THR A 152 -13.16 -1.28 6.67
C THR A 152 -13.07 0.23 6.93
N PHE A 153 -12.34 0.94 6.07
CA PHE A 153 -12.23 2.39 6.12
C PHE A 153 -12.06 2.95 4.70
N VAL A 154 -12.72 4.08 4.42
CA VAL A 154 -12.52 4.83 3.17
C VAL A 154 -11.69 6.08 3.45
N GLY A 155 -10.53 6.18 2.77
CA GLY A 155 -9.61 7.31 2.86
C GLY A 155 -9.22 7.85 1.48
N GLU A 156 -8.29 8.79 1.47
CA GLU A 156 -7.72 9.35 0.24
C GLU A 156 -6.24 9.65 0.43
N ASN A 157 -5.46 9.67 -0.66
CA ASN A 157 -4.07 10.10 -0.61
C ASN A 157 -3.98 11.63 -0.59
N ASN A 158 -2.95 12.14 0.08
CA ASN A 158 -2.60 13.55 0.00
C ASN A 158 -2.08 13.85 -1.42
N THR A 159 -2.55 14.94 -2.01
CA THR A 159 -2.01 15.46 -3.26
C THR A 159 -1.19 16.70 -2.95
N ILE A 160 0.03 16.77 -3.49
CA ILE A 160 0.80 18.02 -3.47
C ILE A 160 0.05 18.98 -4.39
N ASN A 161 -0.57 19.99 -3.81
CA ASN A 161 -1.09 21.11 -4.60
C ASN A 161 0.10 21.87 -5.17
N ASN A 162 0.22 21.91 -6.51
CA ASN A 162 1.18 22.76 -7.24
C ASN A 162 0.79 24.22 -7.09
#